data_a5126033c2ce48d2e8b5cb5596acfd82
#
_entry.id   a5126033c2ce48d2e8b5cb5596acfd82
#
_cell.length_a   1.000
_cell.length_b   1.000
_cell.length_c   1.000
_cell.angle_alpha   90.00
_cell.angle_beta   90.00
_cell.angle_gamma   90.00
#
_symmetry.space_group_name_H-M   'P 1'
#
loop_
_entity.id
_entity.type
_entity.pdbx_description
1 polymer ?
#
loop_
_entity_poly.entity_id
_entity_poly.type
_entity_poly.pdbx_seq_one_letter_code
_entity_poly.pdbx_strand_id
1 'polypeptide(L)'
;MLEEQRGLRIPTEQIPRCPRCGRPAVLNLRSDGRFVQDAGWDRAAARYEAFLRRHAEGKTLYWELGVGYNTPSIIKYPFWHLTLQGRQAVYACVNTGQAFAPQALGRRAICIDGDIGAVLRDLRAHDRPQKAAPKARPEKGPFHGIEAADGNA
;
A
#
# COMPACT_ATOMS: atom_id res chain seq x y z
N MET A 1 -15.27 -13.35 -17.57
CA MET A 1 -14.88 -12.03 -18.12
C MET A 1 -13.37 -11.88 -18.28
N LEU A 2 -12.57 -11.95 -17.22
CA LEU A 2 -11.10 -11.80 -17.35
C LEU A 2 -10.45 -12.89 -18.19
N GLU A 3 -10.84 -14.14 -18.03
CA GLU A 3 -10.29 -15.29 -18.77
C GLU A 3 -10.57 -15.24 -20.28
N GLU A 4 -11.65 -14.59 -20.66
CA GLU A 4 -12.10 -14.46 -22.06
C GLU A 4 -11.71 -13.14 -22.70
N GLN A 5 -11.07 -12.26 -21.95
CA GLN A 5 -10.61 -10.97 -22.48
C GLN A 5 -9.47 -11.19 -23.49
N ARG A 6 -9.59 -10.57 -24.65
CA ARG A 6 -8.57 -10.55 -25.70
C ARG A 6 -8.39 -9.13 -26.22
N GLY A 7 -7.16 -8.62 -26.27
CA GLY A 7 -6.86 -7.29 -26.78
C GLY A 7 -7.68 -6.18 -26.15
N LEU A 8 -7.87 -6.20 -24.81
CA LEU A 8 -8.70 -5.24 -24.06
C LEU A 8 -10.20 -5.26 -24.43
N ARG A 9 -10.68 -6.33 -25.04
CA ARG A 9 -12.08 -6.55 -25.39
C ARG A 9 -12.63 -7.79 -24.72
N ILE A 10 -13.90 -7.77 -24.40
CA ILE A 10 -14.67 -8.90 -23.88
C ILE A 10 -15.77 -9.31 -24.86
N PRO A 11 -16.25 -10.54 -24.84
CA PRO A 11 -17.43 -10.94 -25.61
C PRO A 11 -18.64 -10.06 -25.29
N THR A 12 -19.45 -9.76 -26.30
CA THR A 12 -20.60 -8.82 -26.16
C THR A 12 -21.63 -9.33 -25.14
N GLU A 13 -21.81 -10.63 -25.05
CA GLU A 13 -22.72 -11.30 -24.11
C GLU A 13 -22.28 -11.14 -22.64
N GLN A 14 -21.01 -10.83 -22.40
CA GLN A 14 -20.45 -10.59 -21.04
C GLN A 14 -20.53 -9.14 -20.61
N ILE A 15 -21.00 -8.24 -21.47
CA ILE A 15 -21.22 -6.84 -21.07
C ILE A 15 -22.32 -6.79 -20.00
N PRO A 16 -22.03 -6.26 -18.78
CA PRO A 16 -23.01 -6.15 -17.72
C PRO A 16 -24.27 -5.40 -18.19
N ARG A 17 -25.44 -5.89 -17.83
CA ARG A 17 -26.72 -5.28 -18.18
C ARG A 17 -27.54 -4.92 -16.96
N CYS A 18 -28.31 -3.86 -17.07
CA CYS A 18 -29.23 -3.46 -16.01
C CYS A 18 -30.28 -4.57 -15.78
N PRO A 19 -30.47 -5.08 -14.55
CA PRO A 19 -31.45 -6.13 -14.26
C PRO A 19 -32.90 -5.69 -14.44
N ARG A 20 -33.18 -4.37 -14.45
CA ARG A 20 -34.54 -3.83 -14.61
C ARG A 20 -34.91 -3.62 -16.06
N CYS A 21 -34.02 -3.11 -16.92
CA CYS A 21 -34.37 -2.71 -18.28
C CYS A 21 -33.52 -3.37 -19.39
N GLY A 22 -32.56 -4.25 -19.03
CA GLY A 22 -31.71 -4.97 -19.97
C GLY A 22 -30.69 -4.12 -20.73
N ARG A 23 -30.64 -2.81 -20.54
CA ARG A 23 -29.68 -1.93 -21.22
C ARG A 23 -28.28 -2.22 -20.73
N PRO A 24 -27.23 -2.08 -21.57
CA PRO A 24 -25.85 -2.19 -21.13
C PRO A 24 -25.56 -1.22 -19.98
N ALA A 25 -24.81 -1.71 -18.99
CA ALA A 25 -24.30 -0.87 -17.92
C ALA A 25 -23.24 0.09 -18.47
N VAL A 26 -23.12 1.26 -17.86
CA VAL A 26 -22.08 2.24 -18.14
C VAL A 26 -21.26 2.50 -16.89
N LEU A 27 -20.05 3.00 -17.06
CA LEU A 27 -19.20 3.36 -15.93
C LEU A 27 -19.82 4.55 -15.16
N ASN A 28 -19.77 4.47 -13.83
CA ASN A 28 -20.18 5.58 -12.96
C ASN A 28 -19.02 6.58 -12.82
N LEU A 29 -18.82 7.38 -13.87
CA LEU A 29 -17.76 8.40 -13.92
C LEU A 29 -18.33 9.77 -13.61
N ARG A 30 -17.56 10.58 -12.84
CA ARG A 30 -17.90 11.98 -12.54
C ARG A 30 -17.54 12.89 -13.74
N SER A 31 -18.07 12.57 -14.88
CA SER A 31 -17.86 13.33 -16.15
C SER A 31 -19.10 14.10 -16.60
N ASP A 32 -20.29 13.72 -16.11
CA ASP A 32 -21.56 14.35 -16.44
C ASP A 32 -22.59 14.20 -15.31
N GLY A 33 -23.80 14.72 -15.53
CA GLY A 33 -24.91 14.67 -14.57
C GLY A 33 -25.51 13.28 -14.31
N ARG A 34 -25.01 12.21 -14.93
CA ARG A 34 -25.45 10.83 -14.70
C ARG A 34 -24.66 10.14 -13.60
N PHE A 35 -23.67 10.81 -13.02
CA PHE A 35 -22.94 10.28 -11.88
C PHE A 35 -23.87 10.01 -10.69
N VAL A 36 -23.83 8.79 -10.15
CA VAL A 36 -24.72 8.38 -9.06
C VAL A 36 -23.93 8.40 -7.74
N GLN A 37 -24.43 9.18 -6.79
CA GLN A 37 -24.09 9.11 -5.37
C GLN A 37 -25.34 8.60 -4.64
N ASP A 38 -25.25 7.40 -4.13
CA ASP A 38 -26.35 6.77 -3.40
C ASP A 38 -26.08 6.72 -1.90
N ALA A 39 -27.03 6.22 -1.12
CA ALA A 39 -26.86 6.04 0.31
C ALA A 39 -25.67 5.15 0.69
N GLY A 40 -25.21 4.28 -0.20
CA GLY A 40 -23.98 3.48 -0.01
C GLY A 40 -22.73 4.34 -0.08
N TRP A 41 -22.69 5.25 -1.04
CA TRP A 41 -21.62 6.24 -1.17
C TRP A 41 -21.56 7.16 0.05
N ASP A 42 -22.71 7.69 0.50
CA ASP A 42 -22.79 8.58 1.66
C ASP A 42 -22.29 7.90 2.94
N ARG A 43 -22.67 6.63 3.16
CA ARG A 43 -22.16 5.84 4.28
C ARG A 43 -20.65 5.62 4.20
N ALA A 44 -20.11 5.41 3.00
CA ALA A 44 -18.67 5.25 2.82
C ALA A 44 -17.91 6.55 3.11
N ALA A 45 -18.43 7.69 2.63
CA ALA A 45 -17.88 9.00 2.89
C ALA A 45 -17.86 9.31 4.41
N ALA A 46 -18.99 9.07 5.10
CA ALA A 46 -19.09 9.27 6.54
C ALA A 46 -18.10 8.40 7.34
N ARG A 47 -17.88 7.14 6.93
CA ARG A 47 -16.86 6.26 7.55
C ARG A 47 -15.44 6.79 7.32
N TYR A 48 -15.13 7.27 6.12
CA TYR A 48 -13.84 7.84 5.79
C TYR A 48 -13.56 9.11 6.61
N GLU A 49 -14.51 10.03 6.69
CA GLU A 49 -14.38 11.23 7.53
C GLU A 49 -14.22 10.90 9.01
N ALA A 50 -15.00 9.94 9.52
CA ALA A 50 -14.87 9.49 10.90
C ALA A 50 -13.49 8.85 11.17
N PHE A 51 -12.94 8.13 10.20
CA PHE A 51 -11.57 7.60 10.28
C PHE A 51 -10.55 8.74 10.37
N LEU A 52 -10.62 9.72 9.49
CA LEU A 52 -9.71 10.87 9.49
C LEU A 52 -9.76 11.63 10.83
N ARG A 53 -10.97 11.92 11.35
CA ARG A 53 -11.13 12.60 12.66
C ARG A 53 -10.51 11.82 13.81
N ARG A 54 -10.69 10.49 13.86
CA ARG A 54 -10.12 9.65 14.93
C ARG A 54 -8.60 9.60 14.92
N HIS A 55 -7.99 9.76 13.75
CA HIS A 55 -6.53 9.60 13.57
C HIS A 55 -5.79 10.92 13.32
N ALA A 56 -6.48 12.08 13.43
CA ALA A 56 -5.91 13.39 13.13
C ALA A 56 -4.65 13.71 13.94
N GLU A 57 -4.61 13.31 15.22
CA GLU A 57 -3.46 13.54 16.12
C GLU A 57 -2.47 12.38 16.17
N GLY A 58 -2.78 11.27 15.50
CA GLY A 58 -1.99 10.04 15.51
C GLY A 58 -0.94 9.97 14.42
N LYS A 59 -0.15 8.89 14.44
CA LYS A 59 0.75 8.53 13.34
C LYS A 59 -0.07 8.05 12.16
N THR A 60 -0.15 8.85 11.11
CA THR A 60 -0.94 8.53 9.91
C THR A 60 -0.05 8.55 8.67
N LEU A 61 -0.10 7.49 7.89
CA LEU A 61 0.51 7.43 6.57
C LEU A 61 -0.57 7.65 5.50
N TYR A 62 -0.44 8.73 4.75
CA TYR A 62 -1.21 8.98 3.54
C TYR A 62 -0.44 8.42 2.35
N TRP A 63 -0.84 7.25 1.90
CA TRP A 63 -0.12 6.53 0.85
C TRP A 63 -0.89 6.51 -0.45
N GLU A 64 -0.30 7.08 -1.50
CA GLU A 64 -0.86 7.05 -2.86
C GLU A 64 -0.03 6.17 -3.79
N LEU A 65 -0.71 5.44 -4.63
CA LEU A 65 -0.15 4.54 -5.62
C LEU A 65 -0.68 4.92 -7.01
N GLY A 66 0.18 5.42 -7.89
CA GLY A 66 -0.14 5.71 -9.28
C GLY A 66 -1.10 6.88 -9.50
N VAL A 67 -1.30 7.76 -8.53
CA VAL A 67 -2.18 8.92 -8.71
C VAL A 67 -1.47 9.99 -9.54
N GLY A 68 -1.96 10.16 -10.77
CA GLY A 68 -1.45 11.16 -11.71
C GLY A 68 -2.07 12.55 -11.53
N TYR A 69 -1.68 13.48 -12.42
CA TYR A 69 -2.17 14.86 -12.41
C TYR A 69 -3.49 15.08 -13.19
N ASN A 70 -4.12 14.04 -13.75
CA ASN A 70 -5.42 14.20 -14.41
C ASN A 70 -6.53 14.60 -13.44
N THR A 71 -6.54 14.02 -12.22
CA THR A 71 -7.55 14.31 -11.20
C THR A 71 -6.91 14.38 -9.81
N PRO A 72 -5.93 15.26 -9.58
CA PRO A 72 -5.16 15.29 -8.33
C PRO A 72 -5.98 15.76 -7.14
N SER A 73 -7.09 16.46 -7.38
CA SER A 73 -7.96 17.01 -6.34
C SER A 73 -8.71 15.95 -5.52
N ILE A 74 -8.78 14.70 -6.01
CA ILE A 74 -9.52 13.63 -5.32
C ILE A 74 -8.67 13.00 -4.22
N ILE A 75 -7.38 12.77 -4.45
CA ILE A 75 -6.48 12.06 -3.52
C ILE A 75 -5.24 12.90 -3.21
N LYS A 76 -4.48 13.31 -4.23
CA LYS A 76 -3.16 13.93 -4.08
C LYS A 76 -3.21 15.21 -3.24
N TYR A 77 -4.04 16.18 -3.60
CA TYR A 77 -4.14 17.44 -2.86
C TYR A 77 -4.73 17.28 -1.46
N PRO A 78 -5.80 16.50 -1.24
CA PRO A 78 -6.28 16.18 0.10
C PRO A 78 -5.21 15.53 0.99
N PHE A 79 -4.41 14.58 0.48
CA PHE A 79 -3.36 13.94 1.25
C PHE A 79 -2.24 14.91 1.62
N TRP A 80 -1.84 15.81 0.72
CA TRP A 80 -0.89 16.87 1.04
C TRP A 80 -1.40 17.76 2.17
N HIS A 81 -2.66 18.21 2.05
CA HIS A 81 -3.29 19.07 3.06
C HIS A 81 -3.37 18.39 4.43
N LEU A 82 -3.86 17.15 4.47
CA LEU A 82 -3.95 16.37 5.69
C LEU A 82 -2.56 16.10 6.31
N THR A 83 -1.54 15.89 5.48
CA THR A 83 -0.15 15.75 5.97
C THR A 83 0.38 17.05 6.58
N LEU A 84 0.05 18.20 6.00
CA LEU A 84 0.45 19.50 6.56
C LEU A 84 -0.23 19.78 7.90
N GLN A 85 -1.49 19.41 8.05
CA GLN A 85 -2.27 19.60 9.28
C GLN A 85 -1.87 18.62 10.39
N GLY A 86 -1.59 17.38 10.06
CA GLY A 86 -1.28 16.33 11.03
C GLY A 86 0.14 16.47 11.60
N ARG A 87 0.28 16.43 12.93
CA ARG A 87 1.59 16.57 13.60
C ARG A 87 2.53 15.40 13.33
N GLN A 88 2.00 14.19 13.20
CA GLN A 88 2.75 12.95 12.99
C GLN A 88 2.38 12.27 11.67
N ALA A 89 1.79 13.03 10.75
CA ALA A 89 1.40 12.53 9.45
C ALA A 89 2.59 12.51 8.47
N VAL A 90 2.64 11.46 7.66
CA VAL A 90 3.62 11.28 6.58
C VAL A 90 2.86 11.01 5.29
N TYR A 91 3.32 11.61 4.22
CA TYR A 91 2.84 11.33 2.87
C TYR A 91 3.83 10.42 2.14
N ALA A 92 3.35 9.40 1.48
CA ALA A 92 4.16 8.58 0.59
C ALA A 92 3.48 8.45 -0.77
N CYS A 93 4.26 8.61 -1.84
CA CYS A 93 3.76 8.40 -3.18
C CYS A 93 4.69 7.50 -3.99
N VAL A 94 4.10 6.56 -4.73
CA VAL A 94 4.79 5.71 -5.69
C VAL A 94 4.16 5.94 -7.05
N ASN A 95 4.94 6.45 -8.00
CA ASN A 95 4.45 6.71 -9.34
C ASN A 95 5.62 6.72 -10.34
N THR A 96 5.40 6.29 -11.56
CA THR A 96 6.39 6.39 -12.62
C THR A 96 6.29 7.76 -13.28
N GLY A 97 7.34 8.57 -13.17
CA GLY A 97 7.45 9.91 -13.79
C GLY A 97 6.65 11.03 -13.12
N GLN A 98 5.83 10.72 -12.08
CA GLN A 98 4.99 11.70 -11.38
C GLN A 98 5.06 11.56 -9.85
N ALA A 99 6.14 10.99 -9.32
CA ALA A 99 6.37 10.89 -7.89
C ALA A 99 6.87 12.22 -7.33
N PHE A 100 5.94 13.06 -6.90
CA PHE A 100 6.22 14.43 -6.46
C PHE A 100 5.39 14.82 -5.25
N ALA A 101 5.97 15.68 -4.41
CA ALA A 101 5.29 16.34 -3.29
C ALA A 101 5.71 17.81 -3.17
N PRO A 102 4.84 18.70 -2.66
CA PRO A 102 5.20 20.08 -2.38
C PRO A 102 6.36 20.18 -1.39
N GLN A 103 7.26 21.15 -1.63
CA GLN A 103 8.40 21.42 -0.75
C GLN A 103 7.97 21.68 0.72
N ALA A 104 6.78 22.23 0.93
CA ALA A 104 6.22 22.46 2.26
C ALA A 104 6.08 21.21 3.12
N LEU A 105 5.97 20.02 2.52
CA LEU A 105 5.94 18.75 3.26
C LEU A 105 7.32 18.38 3.83
N GLY A 106 8.40 18.82 3.20
CA GLY A 106 9.77 18.58 3.64
C GLY A 106 10.07 17.10 3.92
N ARG A 107 10.59 16.80 5.10
CA ARG A 107 10.95 15.43 5.52
C ARG A 107 9.74 14.51 5.77
N ARG A 108 8.53 15.03 5.70
CA ARG A 108 7.30 14.26 5.85
C ARG A 108 6.78 13.70 4.52
N ALA A 109 7.52 13.88 3.42
CA ALA A 109 7.19 13.31 2.12
C ALA A 109 8.22 12.26 1.70
N ILE A 110 7.73 11.13 1.23
CA ILE A 110 8.51 10.04 0.64
C ILE A 110 7.99 9.87 -0.79
N CYS A 111 8.80 10.23 -1.79
CA CYS A 111 8.43 10.11 -3.19
C CYS A 111 9.33 9.08 -3.86
N ILE A 112 8.74 8.03 -4.41
CA ILE A 112 9.43 6.93 -5.07
C ILE A 112 9.01 6.93 -6.54
N ASP A 113 9.94 7.30 -7.42
CA ASP A 113 9.75 7.20 -8.86
C ASP A 113 10.06 5.76 -9.29
N GLY A 114 9.03 4.99 -9.61
CA GLY A 114 9.20 3.60 -9.97
C GLY A 114 7.89 2.83 -10.16
N ASP A 115 8.04 1.60 -10.64
CA ASP A 115 6.92 0.66 -10.79
C ASP A 115 6.37 0.24 -9.43
N ILE A 116 5.06 0.41 -9.23
CA ILE A 116 4.37 0.09 -7.98
C ILE A 116 4.59 -1.38 -7.59
N GLY A 117 4.50 -2.29 -8.56
CA GLY A 117 4.68 -3.72 -8.31
C GLY A 117 6.10 -4.04 -7.84
N ALA A 118 7.12 -3.40 -8.41
CA ALA A 118 8.51 -3.54 -7.97
C ALA A 118 8.69 -3.04 -6.53
N VAL A 119 8.26 -1.82 -6.26
CA VAL A 119 8.34 -1.21 -4.91
C VAL A 119 7.64 -2.07 -3.86
N LEU A 120 6.44 -2.57 -4.15
CA LEU A 120 5.70 -3.42 -3.21
C LEU A 120 6.37 -4.79 -2.99
N ARG A 121 7.04 -5.36 -4.00
CA ARG A 121 7.82 -6.60 -3.84
C ARG A 121 9.03 -6.36 -2.93
N ASP A 122 9.74 -5.27 -3.13
CA ASP A 122 10.92 -4.92 -2.33
C ASP A 122 10.55 -4.67 -0.86
N LEU A 123 9.49 -3.93 -0.59
CA LEU A 123 8.97 -3.73 0.76
C LEU A 123 8.63 -5.06 1.44
N ARG A 124 7.98 -5.99 0.73
CA ARG A 124 7.67 -7.33 1.25
C ARG A 124 8.93 -8.17 1.53
N ALA A 125 9.97 -8.02 0.72
CA ALA A 125 11.22 -8.74 0.93
C ALA A 125 11.93 -8.26 2.20
N HIS A 126 11.87 -6.96 2.48
CA HIS A 126 12.46 -6.36 3.69
C HIS A 126 11.65 -6.65 4.96
N ASP A 127 10.34 -6.83 4.86
CA ASP A 127 9.47 -7.12 6.01
C ASP A 127 9.51 -8.61 6.46
N ARG A 128 10.15 -9.48 5.69
CA ARG A 128 10.39 -10.85 6.14
C ARG A 128 11.42 -10.82 7.27
N PRO A 129 11.08 -11.32 8.50
CA PRO A 129 12.06 -11.42 9.56
C PRO A 129 13.26 -12.21 9.01
N GLN A 130 14.43 -11.58 9.02
CA GLN A 130 15.67 -12.29 8.68
C GLN A 130 15.71 -13.51 9.58
N LYS A 131 15.61 -14.72 9.00
CA LYS A 131 15.85 -15.95 9.73
C LYS A 131 17.20 -15.77 10.41
N ALA A 132 17.18 -15.68 11.74
CA ALA A 132 18.40 -15.59 12.52
C ALA A 132 19.38 -16.66 12.00
N ALA A 133 20.56 -16.23 11.59
CA ALA A 133 21.61 -17.14 11.17
C ALA A 133 21.76 -18.19 12.27
N PRO A 134 21.88 -19.49 11.96
CA PRO A 134 22.04 -20.53 12.96
C PRO A 134 23.25 -20.16 13.82
N LYS A 135 23.04 -20.00 15.13
CA LYS A 135 24.14 -19.78 16.07
C LYS A 135 25.16 -20.88 15.87
N ALA A 136 26.38 -20.48 15.51
CA ALA A 136 27.50 -21.41 15.40
C ALA A 136 27.55 -22.28 16.65
N ARG A 137 27.56 -23.60 16.47
CA ARG A 137 27.68 -24.56 17.54
C ARG A 137 29.03 -24.33 18.20
N PRO A 138 29.14 -24.18 19.54
CA PRO A 138 30.45 -24.05 20.18
C PRO A 138 31.28 -25.30 19.84
N GLU A 139 32.45 -25.09 19.28
CA GLU A 139 33.42 -26.16 19.07
C GLU A 139 33.77 -26.79 20.42
N LYS A 140 33.59 -28.10 20.52
CA LYS A 140 34.07 -28.86 21.68
C LYS A 140 35.60 -28.82 21.65
N GLY A 141 36.18 -28.08 22.58
CA GLY A 141 37.62 -28.09 22.81
C GLY A 141 38.13 -29.51 23.07
N PRO A 142 39.42 -29.76 22.79
CA PRO A 142 40.00 -31.09 22.94
C PRO A 142 39.97 -31.55 24.42
N PHE A 143 39.45 -32.74 24.62
CA PHE A 143 39.50 -33.46 25.90
C PHE A 143 40.98 -33.66 26.29
N HIS A 144 41.44 -32.99 27.33
CA HIS A 144 42.67 -33.38 28.03
C HIS A 144 42.35 -34.56 28.90
N GLY A 145 42.93 -35.72 28.54
CA GLY A 145 42.89 -36.93 29.36
C GLY A 145 43.59 -36.68 30.68
N ILE A 146 42.92 -37.00 31.76
CA ILE A 146 43.53 -37.10 33.08
C ILE A 146 44.11 -38.52 33.18
N GLU A 147 45.44 -38.62 33.16
CA GLU A 147 46.18 -39.85 33.53
C GLU A 147 45.91 -40.19 35.00
N ALA A 148 45.46 -41.42 35.21
CA ALA A 148 45.38 -42.00 36.57
C ALA A 148 46.79 -42.34 37.07
N ALA A 149 47.22 -41.70 38.15
CA ALA A 149 48.40 -42.08 38.85
C ALA A 149 48.03 -43.20 39.80
N ASP A 150 48.56 -44.42 39.53
CA ASP A 150 48.70 -45.49 40.49
C ASP A 150 49.68 -45.10 41.55
N GLY A 151 49.25 -45.16 42.78
CA GLY A 151 50.11 -45.00 43.99
C GLY A 151 49.82 -46.08 45.00
N ASN A 152 50.70 -47.04 44.99
CA ASN A 152 50.82 -48.16 45.95
C ASN A 152 51.43 -47.67 47.23
N ALA A 153 50.83 -47.99 48.38
CA ALA A 153 51.42 -48.44 49.63
C ALA A 153 50.35 -48.48 50.74
#